data_991d301b285eb4da4ed96691bec91517
#
_entry.id   991d301b285eb4da4ed96691bec91517
#
_cell.length_a   1.000
_cell.length_b   1.000
_cell.length_c   1.000
_cell.angle_alpha   90.00
_cell.angle_beta   90.00
_cell.angle_gamma   90.00
#
_symmetry.space_group_name_H-M   'P 1'
#
loop_
_entity.id
_entity.type
_entity.pdbx_description
1 polymer ?
#
loop_
_entity_poly.entity_id
_entity_poly.type
_entity_poly.pdbx_seq_one_letter_code
_entity_poly.pdbx_strand_id
1 'polypeptide(L)'
;TLSTVNINKKNFKWTTDFIYSHAQNKVTSLDNQQRVIDLVAGTGFALEGYPVRSVFSIPYKGLNSEGIPTFLDQDGNVTSTGIYFQERDKIDFLEYSGTADPTDFGSFGNTFSFYGFKVNVFFTYSFGNVVRMDAVFKKRYSDLTAMPKEFKNRWVVPGDEKYTDIPVIASSTQEFNDPNLAYAYNAYNYSSARIAKGDFIRLKEVSLSYDFPQ
;
A
#
# COMPACT_ATOMS: atom_id res chain seq x y z
N THR A 1 -7.16 -23.04 -13.94
CA THR A 1 -8.33 -22.54 -14.70
C THR A 1 -9.48 -23.53 -14.52
N LEU A 2 -10.67 -23.01 -14.27
CA LEU A 2 -11.91 -23.77 -14.17
C LEU A 2 -12.94 -23.12 -15.09
N SER A 3 -13.49 -23.88 -16.04
CA SER A 3 -14.60 -23.45 -16.90
C SER A 3 -15.80 -24.37 -16.66
N THR A 4 -16.95 -23.77 -16.41
CA THR A 4 -18.19 -24.51 -16.10
C THR A 4 -19.35 -24.06 -16.97
N VAL A 5 -20.22 -25.00 -17.32
CA VAL A 5 -21.51 -24.71 -17.87
C VAL A 5 -22.55 -24.88 -16.77
N ASN A 6 -23.00 -23.79 -16.21
CA ASN A 6 -23.89 -23.79 -15.04
C ASN A 6 -25.32 -24.11 -15.43
N ILE A 7 -25.79 -23.55 -16.57
CA ILE A 7 -27.09 -23.82 -17.13
C ILE A 7 -26.94 -23.95 -18.66
N ASN A 8 -27.56 -24.97 -19.22
CA ASN A 8 -27.63 -25.17 -20.66
C ASN A 8 -29.07 -25.61 -21.06
N LYS A 9 -29.90 -24.65 -21.39
CA LYS A 9 -31.28 -24.85 -21.88
C LYS A 9 -31.43 -24.27 -23.28
N LYS A 10 -32.46 -24.69 -24.02
CA LYS A 10 -32.72 -24.30 -25.42
C LYS A 10 -32.57 -22.76 -25.64
N ASN A 11 -33.07 -21.93 -24.73
CA ASN A 11 -33.14 -20.49 -24.90
C ASN A 11 -32.31 -19.72 -23.85
N PHE A 12 -31.55 -20.44 -23.00
CA PHE A 12 -30.72 -19.82 -21.99
C PHE A 12 -29.47 -20.66 -21.68
N LYS A 13 -28.32 -20.06 -21.78
CA LYS A 13 -27.05 -20.68 -21.41
C LYS A 13 -26.28 -19.74 -20.47
N TRP A 14 -25.76 -20.30 -19.39
CA TRP A 14 -24.86 -19.59 -18.46
C TRP A 14 -23.58 -20.40 -18.28
N THR A 15 -22.45 -19.74 -18.55
CA THR A 15 -21.11 -20.28 -18.33
C THR A 15 -20.31 -19.39 -17.40
N THR A 16 -19.41 -19.99 -16.63
CA THR A 16 -18.47 -19.29 -15.76
C THR A 16 -17.05 -19.75 -16.06
N ASP A 17 -16.14 -18.80 -16.18
CA ASP A 17 -14.70 -19.03 -16.28
C ASP A 17 -14.02 -18.43 -15.05
N PHE A 18 -13.20 -19.23 -14.36
CA PHE A 18 -12.46 -18.84 -13.18
C PHE A 18 -10.99 -19.19 -13.35
N ILE A 19 -10.12 -18.21 -13.15
CA ILE A 19 -8.67 -18.37 -13.16
C ILE A 19 -8.15 -17.95 -11.78
N TYR A 20 -7.38 -18.82 -11.17
CA TYR A 20 -6.65 -18.56 -9.94
C TYR A 20 -5.18 -18.86 -10.14
N SER A 21 -4.34 -17.96 -9.64
CA SER A 21 -2.89 -18.11 -9.60
C SER A 21 -2.38 -17.71 -8.23
N HIS A 22 -1.46 -18.50 -7.69
CA HIS A 22 -0.74 -18.20 -6.47
C HIS A 22 0.76 -18.20 -6.77
N ALA A 23 1.47 -17.16 -6.32
CA ALA A 23 2.91 -17.04 -6.51
C ALA A 23 3.56 -16.46 -5.24
N GLN A 24 4.63 -17.10 -4.80
CA GLN A 24 5.49 -16.62 -3.72
C GLN A 24 6.94 -16.77 -4.13
N ASN A 25 7.77 -15.87 -3.65
CA ASN A 25 9.22 -15.97 -3.81
C ASN A 25 9.91 -15.59 -2.51
N LYS A 26 11.17 -15.98 -2.38
CA LYS A 26 12.02 -15.70 -1.22
C LYS A 26 13.46 -15.56 -1.66
N VAL A 27 14.12 -14.50 -1.21
CA VAL A 27 15.56 -14.33 -1.38
C VAL A 27 16.30 -15.31 -0.46
N THR A 28 17.11 -16.17 -1.01
CA THR A 28 17.84 -17.21 -0.26
C THR A 28 19.26 -16.81 0.11
N SER A 29 19.86 -15.90 -0.64
CA SER A 29 21.19 -15.35 -0.36
C SER A 29 21.35 -13.99 -1.03
N LEU A 30 22.04 -13.07 -0.36
CA LEU A 30 22.30 -11.72 -0.85
C LEU A 30 23.67 -11.24 -0.36
N ASP A 31 24.56 -10.88 -1.28
CA ASP A 31 25.93 -10.45 -0.95
C ASP A 31 26.04 -8.95 -0.63
N ASN A 32 24.93 -8.25 -0.50
CA ASN A 32 24.91 -6.80 -0.31
C ASN A 32 24.21 -6.42 1.00
N GLN A 33 24.84 -5.52 1.75
CA GLN A 33 24.27 -4.97 2.99
C GLN A 33 23.43 -3.72 2.69
N GLN A 34 22.15 -3.80 3.01
CA GLN A 34 21.18 -2.74 2.76
C GLN A 34 21.23 -1.67 3.87
N ARG A 35 20.94 -0.42 3.50
CA ARG A 35 20.68 0.65 4.47
C ARG A 35 19.16 0.71 4.78
N VAL A 36 18.84 1.32 5.90
CA VAL A 36 17.44 1.64 6.26
C VAL A 36 16.72 2.31 5.09
N ILE A 37 17.32 3.35 4.48
CA ILE A 37 16.69 4.09 3.36
C ILE A 37 16.41 3.19 2.15
N ASP A 38 17.29 2.25 1.85
CA ASP A 38 17.12 1.35 0.70
C ASP A 38 15.90 0.44 0.91
N LEU A 39 15.69 -0.03 2.13
CA LEU A 39 14.56 -0.91 2.48
C LEU A 39 13.23 -0.17 2.57
N VAL A 40 13.20 1.04 3.14
CA VAL A 40 11.95 1.78 3.37
C VAL A 40 11.51 2.60 2.15
N ALA A 41 12.44 3.13 1.35
CA ALA A 41 12.14 3.89 0.14
C ALA A 41 11.98 2.99 -1.09
N GLY A 42 12.41 1.74 -0.98
CA GLY A 42 12.56 0.86 -2.11
C GLY A 42 11.26 0.31 -2.66
N THR A 43 11.28 0.10 -3.95
CA THR A 43 10.42 -0.81 -4.69
C THR A 43 11.22 -2.01 -5.23
N GLY A 44 12.47 -2.22 -4.79
CA GLY A 44 13.34 -3.18 -5.41
C GLY A 44 14.57 -3.65 -4.63
N PHE A 45 14.73 -3.25 -3.38
CA PHE A 45 15.83 -3.80 -2.59
C PHE A 45 15.35 -5.03 -1.84
N ALA A 46 16.01 -6.14 -2.14
CA ALA A 46 15.73 -7.42 -1.51
C ALA A 46 16.46 -7.51 -0.16
N LEU A 47 15.86 -8.24 0.78
CA LEU A 47 16.50 -8.67 2.01
C LEU A 47 16.43 -10.20 2.09
N GLU A 48 17.52 -10.83 2.54
CA GLU A 48 17.56 -12.28 2.70
C GLU A 48 16.45 -12.75 3.66
N GLY A 49 15.77 -13.81 3.27
CA GLY A 49 14.65 -14.35 4.03
C GLY A 49 13.28 -13.78 3.65
N TYR A 50 13.23 -12.72 2.84
CA TYR A 50 12.00 -12.04 2.43
C TYR A 50 11.77 -12.11 0.92
N PRO A 51 10.55 -11.79 0.44
CA PRO A 51 10.28 -11.65 -0.99
C PRO A 51 11.14 -10.57 -1.66
N VAL A 52 11.40 -10.71 -2.95
CA VAL A 52 12.25 -9.78 -3.72
C VAL A 52 11.73 -8.33 -3.65
N ARG A 53 10.40 -8.14 -3.70
CA ARG A 53 9.78 -6.82 -3.63
C ARG A 53 9.12 -6.58 -2.27
N SER A 54 9.89 -6.81 -1.22
CA SER A 54 9.45 -6.56 0.16
C SER A 54 9.33 -5.08 0.47
N VAL A 55 8.29 -4.73 1.20
CA VAL A 55 8.05 -3.40 1.71
C VAL A 55 8.32 -3.39 3.20
N PHE A 56 9.36 -2.68 3.61
CA PHE A 56 9.70 -2.45 5.00
C PHE A 56 9.30 -1.05 5.42
N SER A 57 8.96 -0.87 6.68
CA SER A 57 8.50 0.41 7.20
C SER A 57 9.14 0.71 8.55
N ILE A 58 9.29 1.99 8.84
CA ILE A 58 9.67 2.47 10.16
C ILE A 58 8.46 2.26 11.09
N PRO A 59 8.61 1.55 12.23
CA PRO A 59 7.49 1.26 13.13
C PRO A 59 6.91 2.54 13.73
N TYR A 60 5.69 2.89 13.33
CA TYR A 60 4.97 4.06 13.82
C TYR A 60 4.40 3.82 15.22
N LYS A 61 4.52 4.80 16.13
CA LYS A 61 4.07 4.73 17.53
C LYS A 61 3.02 5.77 17.90
N GLY A 62 2.41 6.41 16.90
CA GLY A 62 1.41 7.44 17.11
C GLY A 62 1.98 8.85 17.06
N LEU A 63 1.15 9.82 17.40
CA LEU A 63 1.52 11.21 17.53
C LEU A 63 1.78 11.54 19.01
N ASN A 64 2.71 12.45 19.26
CA ASN A 64 2.87 13.02 20.61
C ASN A 64 1.81 14.10 20.87
N SER A 65 1.82 14.71 22.06
CA SER A 65 0.88 15.76 22.47
C SER A 65 0.97 17.07 21.66
N GLU A 66 1.98 17.20 20.81
CA GLU A 66 2.19 18.33 19.89
C GLU A 66 1.83 17.97 18.45
N GLY A 67 1.31 16.76 18.23
CA GLY A 67 0.94 16.24 16.90
C GLY A 67 2.15 15.82 16.05
N ILE A 68 3.33 15.68 16.64
CA ILE A 68 4.55 15.22 15.96
C ILE A 68 4.58 13.70 15.93
N PRO A 69 4.85 13.05 14.76
CA PRO A 69 4.90 11.61 14.67
C PRO A 69 6.06 11.00 15.46
N THR A 70 5.82 9.86 16.09
CA THR A 70 6.80 9.10 16.85
C THR A 70 6.99 7.70 16.29
N PHE A 71 8.20 7.17 16.45
CA PHE A 71 8.66 5.92 15.87
C PHE A 71 9.50 5.12 16.86
N LEU A 72 9.60 3.82 16.61
CA LEU A 72 10.62 3.01 17.26
C LEU A 72 11.93 3.16 16.47
N ASP A 73 13.03 3.49 17.16
CA ASP A 73 14.36 3.58 16.57
C ASP A 73 15.12 2.25 16.62
N GLN A 74 16.33 2.24 16.09
CA GLN A 74 17.22 1.09 16.04
C GLN A 74 17.73 0.61 17.42
N ASP A 75 17.53 1.39 18.46
CA ASP A 75 17.90 1.06 19.84
C ASP A 75 16.68 0.69 20.70
N GLY A 76 15.48 0.65 20.10
CA GLY A 76 14.21 0.31 20.74
C GLY A 76 13.58 1.46 21.52
N ASN A 77 14.04 2.71 21.33
CA ASN A 77 13.46 3.88 21.97
C ASN A 77 12.36 4.49 21.09
N VAL A 78 11.39 5.12 21.75
CA VAL A 78 10.37 5.92 21.04
C VAL A 78 10.93 7.32 20.81
N THR A 79 11.04 7.71 19.56
CA THR A 79 11.63 9.00 19.13
C THR A 79 10.84 9.63 18.01
N SER A 80 10.93 10.96 17.87
CA SER A 80 10.41 11.68 16.71
C SER A 80 11.48 11.88 15.62
N THR A 81 12.75 12.05 16.00
CA THR A 81 13.82 12.51 15.10
C THR A 81 15.03 11.56 15.04
N GLY A 82 15.02 10.47 15.83
CA GLY A 82 16.19 9.59 16.01
C GLY A 82 16.41 8.55 14.91
N ILE A 83 15.63 8.56 13.82
CA ILE A 83 15.77 7.57 12.75
C ILE A 83 16.97 7.89 11.87
N TYR A 84 17.96 6.99 11.87
CA TYR A 84 19.16 7.14 11.05
C TYR A 84 19.04 6.34 9.75
N PHE A 85 18.67 7.01 8.68
CA PHE A 85 18.39 6.40 7.36
C PHE A 85 19.58 5.73 6.67
N GLN A 86 20.83 6.09 7.06
CA GLN A 86 22.04 5.49 6.51
C GLN A 86 22.53 4.28 7.30
N GLU A 87 21.82 3.90 8.39
CA GLU A 87 22.15 2.72 9.21
C GLU A 87 22.13 1.45 8.37
N ARG A 88 23.09 0.54 8.65
CA ARG A 88 23.25 -0.74 7.95
C ARG A 88 23.27 -1.94 8.89
N ASP A 89 23.82 -1.76 10.08
CA ASP A 89 24.09 -2.87 11.01
C ASP A 89 22.86 -3.19 11.87
N LYS A 90 22.03 -2.19 12.17
CA LYS A 90 20.85 -2.30 13.01
C LYS A 90 19.58 -2.01 12.18
N ILE A 91 19.24 -2.90 11.24
CA ILE A 91 18.05 -2.77 10.39
C ILE A 91 16.85 -3.59 10.90
N ASP A 92 17.07 -4.45 11.90
CA ASP A 92 16.08 -5.40 12.42
C ASP A 92 14.89 -4.72 13.13
N PHE A 93 15.01 -3.42 13.47
CA PHE A 93 13.90 -2.66 14.01
C PHE A 93 12.82 -2.37 12.96
N LEU A 94 13.12 -2.49 11.67
CA LEU A 94 12.16 -2.24 10.61
C LEU A 94 11.06 -3.30 10.61
N GLU A 95 9.84 -2.85 10.42
CA GLU A 95 8.67 -3.70 10.29
C GLU A 95 8.53 -4.19 8.84
N TYR A 96 8.44 -5.52 8.65
CA TYR A 96 8.04 -6.08 7.36
C TYR A 96 6.53 -5.85 7.18
N SER A 97 6.18 -4.95 6.27
CA SER A 97 4.79 -4.55 6.02
C SER A 97 4.08 -5.42 4.99
N GLY A 98 4.83 -6.22 4.22
CA GLY A 98 4.29 -7.10 3.19
C GLY A 98 5.09 -7.07 1.89
N THR A 99 4.55 -7.67 0.85
CA THR A 99 5.13 -7.65 -0.50
C THR A 99 4.38 -6.66 -1.40
N ALA A 100 5.09 -6.01 -2.32
CA ALA A 100 4.47 -5.17 -3.35
C ALA A 100 3.83 -6.00 -4.47
N ASP A 101 4.23 -7.26 -4.64
CA ASP A 101 3.63 -8.16 -5.62
C ASP A 101 2.47 -8.94 -5.00
N PRO A 102 1.34 -9.09 -5.71
CA PRO A 102 0.24 -9.90 -5.23
C PRO A 102 0.64 -11.37 -5.15
N THR A 103 0.20 -12.03 -4.07
CA THR A 103 0.39 -13.47 -3.91
C THR A 103 -0.72 -14.28 -4.58
N ASP A 104 -1.92 -13.74 -4.64
CA ASP A 104 -3.11 -14.39 -5.14
C ASP A 104 -3.81 -13.50 -6.17
N PHE A 105 -3.91 -13.97 -7.41
CA PHE A 105 -4.48 -13.18 -8.48
C PHE A 105 -5.16 -14.04 -9.53
N GLY A 106 -6.05 -13.39 -10.29
CA GLY A 106 -6.76 -14.12 -11.32
C GLY A 106 -7.94 -13.36 -11.91
N SER A 107 -8.89 -14.12 -12.44
CA SER A 107 -10.06 -13.57 -13.09
C SER A 107 -11.29 -14.42 -12.87
N PHE A 108 -12.45 -13.78 -13.02
CA PHE A 108 -13.76 -14.38 -12.92
C PHE A 108 -14.68 -13.80 -13.99
N GLY A 109 -15.10 -14.64 -14.93
CA GLY A 109 -15.97 -14.27 -16.03
C GLY A 109 -17.29 -15.02 -16.00
N ASN A 110 -18.38 -14.34 -16.32
CA ASN A 110 -19.69 -14.96 -16.56
C ASN A 110 -20.23 -14.55 -17.91
N THR A 111 -20.67 -15.54 -18.68
CA THR A 111 -21.36 -15.33 -19.96
C THR A 111 -22.77 -15.86 -19.88
N PHE A 112 -23.72 -14.99 -20.18
CA PHE A 112 -25.13 -15.31 -20.26
C PHE A 112 -25.59 -15.17 -21.72
N SER A 113 -26.20 -16.21 -22.27
CA SER A 113 -26.76 -16.18 -23.63
C SER A 113 -28.27 -16.50 -23.56
N PHE A 114 -29.10 -15.66 -24.16
CA PHE A 114 -30.56 -15.82 -24.19
C PHE A 114 -31.18 -15.18 -25.44
N TYR A 115 -31.93 -15.92 -26.18
CA TYR A 115 -32.67 -15.46 -27.38
C TYR A 115 -31.83 -14.63 -28.36
N GLY A 116 -30.61 -15.07 -28.67
CA GLY A 116 -29.66 -14.35 -29.54
C GLY A 116 -28.85 -13.26 -28.86
N PHE A 117 -29.21 -12.84 -27.67
CA PHE A 117 -28.36 -11.93 -26.85
C PHE A 117 -27.30 -12.70 -26.13
N LYS A 118 -26.11 -12.08 -26.02
CA LYS A 118 -25.00 -12.57 -25.21
C LYS A 118 -24.45 -11.43 -24.37
N VAL A 119 -24.47 -11.62 -23.04
CA VAL A 119 -23.88 -10.68 -22.06
C VAL A 119 -22.68 -11.36 -21.46
N ASN A 120 -21.53 -10.68 -21.48
CA ASN A 120 -20.33 -11.09 -20.78
C ASN A 120 -19.98 -10.07 -19.69
N VAL A 121 -19.66 -10.55 -18.49
CA VAL A 121 -19.19 -9.72 -17.38
C VAL A 121 -17.90 -10.33 -16.86
N PHE A 122 -16.82 -9.57 -16.90
CA PHE A 122 -15.48 -10.04 -16.59
C PHE A 122 -14.79 -9.18 -15.52
N PHE A 123 -14.32 -9.85 -14.47
CA PHE A 123 -13.59 -9.27 -13.35
C PHE A 123 -12.17 -9.81 -13.30
N THR A 124 -11.26 -8.99 -12.80
CA THR A 124 -9.94 -9.42 -12.33
C THR A 124 -9.83 -9.12 -10.85
N TYR A 125 -9.05 -9.92 -10.14
CA TYR A 125 -8.75 -9.69 -8.73
C TYR A 125 -7.26 -9.88 -8.47
N SER A 126 -6.81 -9.22 -7.39
CA SER A 126 -5.43 -9.26 -6.93
C SER A 126 -5.44 -9.05 -5.42
N PHE A 127 -4.79 -9.94 -4.67
CA PHE A 127 -4.77 -9.95 -3.22
C PHE A 127 -3.37 -10.26 -2.67
N GLY A 128 -3.16 -9.92 -1.40
CA GLY A 128 -1.96 -10.28 -0.65
C GLY A 128 -0.77 -9.35 -0.89
N ASN A 129 -0.98 -8.21 -1.52
CA ASN A 129 0.04 -7.18 -1.67
C ASN A 129 -0.26 -5.94 -0.82
N VAL A 130 0.78 -5.18 -0.58
CA VAL A 130 0.68 -3.86 0.08
C VAL A 130 1.22 -2.78 -0.85
N VAL A 131 0.75 -1.56 -0.62
CA VAL A 131 1.22 -0.37 -1.31
C VAL A 131 1.63 0.68 -0.29
N ARG A 132 2.77 1.33 -0.52
CA ARG A 132 3.10 2.54 0.20
C ARG A 132 2.32 3.69 -0.40
N MET A 133 1.58 4.41 0.45
CA MET A 133 0.86 5.61 0.05
C MET A 133 1.84 6.73 -0.30
N ASP A 134 1.44 7.63 -1.17
CA ASP A 134 2.26 8.77 -1.56
C ASP A 134 2.66 9.60 -0.33
N ALA A 135 3.85 10.21 -0.42
CA ALA A 135 4.36 11.09 0.61
C ALA A 135 3.43 12.29 0.81
N VAL A 136 2.92 12.45 2.04
CA VAL A 136 2.03 13.57 2.37
C VAL A 136 2.78 14.81 2.80
N PHE A 137 3.94 14.63 3.44
CA PHE A 137 4.75 15.75 3.91
C PHE A 137 5.82 16.10 2.91
N LYS A 138 5.85 17.38 2.53
CA LYS A 138 6.87 18.00 1.68
C LYS A 138 7.62 19.03 2.51
N LYS A 139 8.89 19.26 2.19
CA LYS A 139 9.74 20.23 2.90
C LYS A 139 9.16 21.66 2.90
N ARG A 140 8.35 22.00 1.90
CA ARG A 140 7.68 23.31 1.80
C ARG A 140 6.31 23.13 1.17
N TYR A 141 5.33 23.81 1.75
CA TYR A 141 4.00 24.00 1.19
C TYR A 141 3.87 25.43 0.69
N SER A 142 3.19 25.63 -0.41
CA SER A 142 2.83 26.94 -0.93
C SER A 142 1.32 26.97 -1.19
N ASP A 143 0.73 28.16 -1.26
CA ASP A 143 -0.69 28.33 -1.55
C ASP A 143 -1.11 27.75 -2.91
N LEU A 144 -0.12 27.53 -3.79
CA LEU A 144 -0.31 26.90 -5.09
C LEU A 144 -0.20 25.38 -5.05
N THR A 145 0.16 24.79 -3.92
CA THR A 145 0.34 23.34 -3.77
C THR A 145 -0.95 22.72 -3.27
N ALA A 146 -1.53 21.81 -4.07
CA ALA A 146 -2.68 21.05 -3.62
C ALA A 146 -2.30 20.18 -2.41
N MET A 147 -3.06 20.31 -1.33
CA MET A 147 -2.89 19.51 -0.14
C MET A 147 -3.59 18.15 -0.32
N PRO A 148 -3.00 17.05 0.14
CA PRO A 148 -3.68 15.76 0.19
C PRO A 148 -4.99 15.83 0.97
N LYS A 149 -6.04 15.16 0.46
CA LYS A 149 -7.37 15.18 1.08
C LYS A 149 -7.36 14.73 2.55
N GLU A 150 -6.44 13.84 2.91
CA GLU A 150 -6.28 13.30 4.26
C GLU A 150 -5.92 14.36 5.31
N PHE A 151 -5.31 15.49 4.93
CA PHE A 151 -5.01 16.60 5.84
C PHE A 151 -6.25 17.26 6.47
N LYS A 152 -7.44 16.96 6.00
CA LYS A 152 -8.67 17.37 6.67
C LYS A 152 -8.79 16.79 8.09
N ASN A 153 -8.20 15.59 8.27
CA ASN A 153 -8.26 14.85 9.52
C ASN A 153 -6.93 14.94 10.31
N ARG A 154 -6.07 15.92 9.99
CA ARG A 154 -4.80 16.08 10.70
C ARG A 154 -5.02 16.49 12.15
N TRP A 155 -4.02 16.24 12.95
CA TRP A 155 -3.94 16.76 14.31
C TRP A 155 -3.99 18.30 14.30
N VAL A 156 -4.75 18.92 15.21
CA VAL A 156 -4.95 20.38 15.30
C VAL A 156 -4.76 20.85 16.73
N VAL A 157 -5.24 20.11 17.73
CA VAL A 157 -5.18 20.48 19.14
C VAL A 157 -4.77 19.27 20.00
N PRO A 158 -4.17 19.52 21.20
CA PRO A 158 -3.85 18.45 22.15
C PRO A 158 -5.06 17.60 22.47
N GLY A 159 -4.91 16.28 22.35
CA GLY A 159 -5.97 15.29 22.48
C GLY A 159 -6.36 14.63 21.17
N ASP A 160 -6.11 15.28 20.03
CA ASP A 160 -6.42 14.73 18.69
C ASP A 160 -5.55 13.51 18.35
N GLU A 161 -4.39 13.35 18.98
CA GLU A 161 -3.50 12.18 18.81
C GLU A 161 -4.18 10.84 19.12
N LYS A 162 -5.34 10.87 19.78
CA LYS A 162 -6.17 9.69 20.05
C LYS A 162 -7.10 9.31 18.90
N TYR A 163 -7.30 10.23 17.95
CA TYR A 163 -8.32 10.11 16.91
C TYR A 163 -7.76 10.19 15.49
N THR A 164 -6.50 10.61 15.36
CA THR A 164 -5.83 10.70 14.06
C THR A 164 -4.39 10.25 14.13
N ASP A 165 -3.95 9.64 13.03
CA ASP A 165 -2.54 9.30 12.77
C ASP A 165 -1.86 10.31 11.83
N ILE A 166 -2.57 11.38 11.43
CA ILE A 166 -2.04 12.36 10.51
C ILE A 166 -1.43 13.52 11.30
N PRO A 167 -0.12 13.75 11.18
CA PRO A 167 0.59 14.75 11.94
C PRO A 167 0.10 16.18 11.71
N VAL A 168 0.43 17.05 12.65
CA VAL A 168 0.28 18.50 12.49
C VAL A 168 1.13 18.99 11.31
N ILE A 169 0.71 20.07 10.65
CA ILE A 169 1.57 20.81 9.73
C ILE A 169 2.41 21.75 10.59
N ALA A 170 3.71 21.50 10.65
CA ALA A 170 4.61 22.32 11.43
C ALA A 170 4.54 23.79 11.02
N SER A 171 4.46 24.67 12.00
CA SER A 171 4.60 26.10 11.79
C SER A 171 6.09 26.47 11.58
N SER A 172 6.35 27.62 10.96
CA SER A 172 7.71 28.14 10.79
C SER A 172 8.44 28.32 12.13
N THR A 173 7.70 28.60 13.21
CA THR A 173 8.24 28.71 14.55
C THR A 173 8.69 27.35 15.10
N GLN A 174 7.91 26.29 14.89
CA GLN A 174 8.28 24.94 15.28
C GLN A 174 9.50 24.45 14.51
N GLU A 175 9.54 24.67 13.18
CA GLU A 175 10.72 24.32 12.36
C GLU A 175 11.98 25.11 12.75
N PHE A 176 11.82 26.36 13.17
CA PHE A 176 12.96 27.17 13.67
C PHE A 176 13.47 26.66 15.01
N ASN A 177 12.57 26.27 15.92
CA ASN A 177 12.96 25.78 17.25
C ASN A 177 13.51 24.35 17.22
N ASP A 178 13.06 23.52 16.27
CA ASP A 178 13.55 22.16 16.05
C ASP A 178 13.94 21.95 14.57
N PRO A 179 15.20 22.21 14.21
CA PRO A 179 15.71 21.98 12.85
C PRO A 179 15.62 20.52 12.40
N ASN A 180 15.46 19.56 13.33
CA ASN A 180 15.35 18.14 13.04
C ASN A 180 13.92 17.71 12.74
N LEU A 181 12.94 18.58 12.90
CA LEU A 181 11.54 18.26 12.69
C LEU A 181 11.24 17.72 11.27
N ALA A 182 11.99 18.18 10.27
CA ALA A 182 11.92 17.66 8.93
C ALA A 182 12.23 16.15 8.83
N TYR A 183 13.07 15.63 9.72
CA TYR A 183 13.38 14.19 9.79
C TYR A 183 12.18 13.39 10.29
N ALA A 184 11.41 13.91 11.26
CA ALA A 184 10.19 13.28 11.75
C ALA A 184 9.16 13.11 10.63
N TYR A 185 8.94 14.15 9.82
CA TYR A 185 8.01 14.08 8.69
C TYR A 185 8.50 13.17 7.56
N ASN A 186 9.81 13.15 7.32
CA ASN A 186 10.39 12.21 6.36
C ASN A 186 10.21 10.76 6.84
N ALA A 187 10.46 10.48 8.13
CA ALA A 187 10.25 9.16 8.72
C ALA A 187 8.77 8.76 8.65
N TYR A 188 7.83 9.69 8.85
CA TYR A 188 6.41 9.42 8.71
C TYR A 188 6.03 8.94 7.29
N ASN A 189 6.59 9.56 6.25
CA ASN A 189 6.34 9.12 4.87
C ASN A 189 6.77 7.67 4.60
N TYR A 190 7.73 7.16 5.37
CA TYR A 190 8.26 5.79 5.26
C TYR A 190 7.80 4.87 6.39
N SER A 191 6.89 5.33 7.25
CA SER A 191 6.41 4.55 8.39
C SER A 191 5.32 3.55 8.02
N SER A 192 5.00 2.65 8.96
CA SER A 192 3.90 1.69 8.84
C SER A 192 2.51 2.37 8.77
N ALA A 193 2.37 3.61 9.26
CA ALA A 193 1.16 4.41 9.07
C ALA A 193 0.88 4.76 7.60
N ARG A 194 1.87 4.63 6.72
CA ARG A 194 1.76 4.94 5.27
C ARG A 194 1.67 3.68 4.41
N ILE A 195 1.25 2.57 4.97
CA ILE A 195 1.05 1.31 4.26
C ILE A 195 -0.45 1.03 4.17
N ALA A 196 -0.89 0.70 2.98
CA ALA A 196 -2.26 0.26 2.72
C ALA A 196 -2.27 -1.12 2.04
N LYS A 197 -3.36 -1.87 2.20
CA LYS A 197 -3.59 -3.09 1.42
C LYS A 197 -3.78 -2.73 -0.04
N GLY A 198 -3.11 -3.46 -0.92
CA GLY A 198 -3.22 -3.33 -2.37
C GLY A 198 -4.31 -4.20 -2.99
N ASP A 199 -5.08 -4.90 -2.17
CA ASP A 199 -6.12 -5.82 -2.59
C ASP A 199 -7.20 -5.13 -3.40
N PHE A 200 -7.60 -5.72 -4.53
CA PHE A 200 -8.71 -5.21 -5.30
C PHE A 200 -9.46 -6.29 -6.09
N ILE A 201 -10.72 -5.99 -6.39
CA ILE A 201 -11.52 -6.63 -7.45
C ILE A 201 -11.90 -5.53 -8.44
N ARG A 202 -11.65 -5.76 -9.72
CA ARG A 202 -11.91 -4.78 -10.77
C ARG A 202 -12.81 -5.35 -11.85
N LEU A 203 -13.92 -4.68 -12.12
CA LEU A 203 -14.72 -4.92 -13.34
C LEU A 203 -13.87 -4.45 -14.54
N LYS A 204 -13.53 -5.39 -15.42
CA LYS A 204 -12.71 -5.14 -16.61
C LYS A 204 -13.53 -4.95 -17.87
N GLU A 205 -14.62 -5.72 -17.98
CA GLU A 205 -15.42 -5.71 -19.18
C GLU A 205 -16.88 -6.03 -18.85
N VAL A 206 -17.77 -5.32 -19.50
CA VAL A 206 -19.17 -5.68 -19.72
C VAL A 206 -19.42 -5.54 -21.20
N SER A 207 -19.73 -6.64 -21.87
CA SER A 207 -20.09 -6.63 -23.29
C SER A 207 -21.49 -7.18 -23.51
N LEU A 208 -22.21 -6.59 -24.47
CA LEU A 208 -23.50 -7.05 -24.95
C LEU A 208 -23.41 -7.24 -26.47
N SER A 209 -23.72 -8.41 -26.93
CA SER A 209 -23.82 -8.71 -28.36
C SER A 209 -25.17 -9.37 -28.69
N TYR A 210 -25.58 -9.27 -29.94
CA TYR A 210 -26.78 -9.89 -30.44
C TYR A 210 -26.50 -10.59 -31.77
N ASP A 211 -26.83 -11.89 -31.86
CA ASP A 211 -26.71 -12.70 -33.06
C ASP A 211 -28.04 -12.63 -33.83
N PHE A 212 -28.02 -11.97 -34.99
CA PHE A 212 -29.20 -11.88 -35.84
C PHE A 212 -29.55 -13.27 -36.40
N PRO A 213 -30.83 -13.65 -36.37
CA PRO A 213 -31.25 -14.88 -37.03
C PRO A 213 -30.94 -14.81 -38.53
N GLN A 214 -30.35 -15.88 -39.04
CA GLN A 214 -30.19 -16.06 -40.51
C GLN A 214 -31.49 -16.44 -41.16
#